data_283a71a6862067a95d7393ef2dfa6d75
#
_entry.id   283a71a6862067a95d7393ef2dfa6d75
#
_cell.length_a   1.000
_cell.length_b   1.000
_cell.length_c   1.000
_cell.angle_alpha   90.00
_cell.angle_beta   90.00
_cell.angle_gamma   90.00
#
_symmetry.space_group_name_H-M   'P 1'
#
loop_
_entity.id
_entity.type
_entity.pdbx_description
1 polymer ?
#
loop_
_entity_poly.entity_id
_entity_poly.type
_entity_poly.pdbx_seq_one_letter_code
_entity_poly.pdbx_strand_id
1 'polypeptide(L)'
;MVCCAFISFILACFFGLFRSLTGVFNPKTVKPLLWTLSPSPAAVTAQRFSLSARAKSVSYAVSGIRFVISNEHNARIHIAAAGAVMTLALLFKVSVVDWLILILAIVSVWFAETINTAFEYLCDVVSPEKNEAVKHAKDIAAGAVLITAMGAVIIGAIVMFPYVTNGIKQGQGGIDYAQLVADNLCLVR
;
A
#
# COMPACT_ATOMS: atom_id res chain seq x y z
N MET A 1 -15.07 -11.20 -21.16
CA MET A 1 -14.31 -12.47 -21.06
C MET A 1 -12.80 -12.28 -20.85
N VAL A 2 -12.16 -11.25 -21.34
CA VAL A 2 -10.70 -11.04 -21.19
C VAL A 2 -10.28 -10.73 -19.72
N CYS A 3 -11.13 -10.05 -18.95
CA CYS A 3 -10.82 -9.73 -17.54
C CYS A 3 -10.71 -10.95 -16.62
N CYS A 4 -11.55 -11.98 -16.84
CA CYS A 4 -11.49 -13.19 -16.00
C CYS A 4 -10.23 -14.02 -16.26
N ALA A 5 -9.74 -14.06 -17.50
CA ALA A 5 -8.51 -14.76 -17.86
C ALA A 5 -7.28 -14.08 -17.24
N PHE A 6 -7.26 -12.73 -17.18
CA PHE A 6 -6.16 -11.97 -16.60
C PHE A 6 -6.08 -12.13 -15.09
N ILE A 7 -7.23 -12.10 -14.41
CA ILE A 7 -7.33 -12.33 -12.96
C ILE A 7 -6.91 -13.76 -12.60
N SER A 8 -7.34 -14.76 -13.40
CA SER A 8 -6.92 -16.16 -13.21
C SER A 8 -5.41 -16.35 -13.40
N PHE A 9 -4.80 -15.66 -14.36
CA PHE A 9 -3.36 -15.71 -14.60
C PHE A 9 -2.56 -15.08 -13.45
N ILE A 10 -3.02 -13.93 -12.93
CA ILE A 10 -2.38 -13.26 -11.78
C ILE A 10 -2.48 -14.13 -10.53
N LEU A 11 -3.65 -14.73 -10.25
CA LEU A 11 -3.84 -15.65 -9.14
C LEU A 11 -2.98 -16.91 -9.27
N ALA A 12 -2.83 -17.47 -10.46
CA ALA A 12 -1.97 -18.63 -10.70
C ALA A 12 -0.49 -18.31 -10.50
N CYS A 13 -0.02 -17.13 -10.95
CA CYS A 13 1.34 -16.66 -10.70
C CYS A 13 1.59 -16.41 -9.21
N PHE A 14 0.62 -15.80 -8.50
CA PHE A 14 0.71 -15.56 -7.05
C PHE A 14 0.76 -16.87 -6.26
N PHE A 15 -0.09 -17.85 -6.64
CA PHE A 15 -0.12 -19.18 -5.99
C PHE A 15 1.13 -20.00 -6.29
N GLY A 16 1.69 -19.89 -7.50
CA GLY A 16 2.94 -20.51 -7.90
C GLY A 16 4.14 -19.98 -7.11
N LEU A 17 4.22 -18.65 -6.94
CA LEU A 17 5.25 -17.98 -6.15
C LEU A 17 5.14 -18.34 -4.67
N PHE A 18 3.92 -18.36 -4.12
CA PHE A 18 3.65 -18.73 -2.73
C PHE A 18 4.04 -20.18 -2.42
N ARG A 19 3.78 -21.11 -3.35
CA ARG A 19 4.15 -22.52 -3.21
C ARG A 19 5.67 -22.75 -3.27
N SER A 20 6.41 -21.93 -3.99
CA SER A 20 7.88 -21.99 -4.05
C SER A 20 8.52 -21.49 -2.75
N LEU A 21 7.89 -20.53 -2.05
CA LEU A 21 8.39 -19.92 -0.83
C LEU A 21 8.15 -20.78 0.43
N THR A 22 7.14 -21.67 0.43
CA THR A 22 6.81 -22.50 1.61
C THR A 22 7.74 -23.70 1.82
N GLY A 23 8.61 -24.02 0.85
CA GLY A 23 9.54 -25.16 0.92
C GLY A 23 10.82 -24.95 1.73
N VAL A 24 11.14 -23.71 2.11
CA VAL A 24 12.46 -23.36 2.69
C VAL A 24 12.45 -23.22 4.21
N PHE A 25 11.29 -23.16 4.87
CA PHE A 25 11.23 -22.97 6.31
C PHE A 25 11.26 -24.31 7.09
N ASN A 26 12.41 -24.65 7.66
CA ASN A 26 12.54 -25.77 8.59
C ASN A 26 12.47 -25.26 10.05
N PRO A 27 11.36 -25.48 10.77
CA PRO A 27 11.16 -24.93 12.11
C PRO A 27 12.04 -25.59 13.19
N LYS A 28 12.88 -26.58 12.86
CA LYS A 28 13.68 -27.33 13.82
C LYS A 28 15.04 -26.70 14.17
N THR A 29 15.45 -25.62 13.50
CA THR A 29 16.77 -24.99 13.71
C THR A 29 16.75 -23.74 14.60
N VAL A 30 15.60 -23.25 15.00
CA VAL A 30 15.52 -22.10 15.91
C VAL A 30 15.62 -22.58 17.35
N LYS A 31 16.83 -22.52 17.94
CA LYS A 31 17.02 -22.76 19.37
C LYS A 31 16.25 -21.69 20.17
N PRO A 32 15.51 -22.08 21.22
CA PRO A 32 14.75 -21.13 22.04
C PRO A 32 15.67 -20.40 23.02
N LEU A 33 16.32 -19.33 22.56
CA LEU A 33 17.13 -18.45 23.41
C LEU A 33 16.30 -17.41 24.18
N LEU A 34 14.99 -17.33 23.93
CA LEU A 34 14.14 -16.23 24.42
C LEU A 34 13.37 -16.52 25.71
N TRP A 35 13.51 -17.71 26.33
CA TRP A 35 12.72 -18.04 27.53
C TRP A 35 13.40 -17.69 28.87
N THR A 36 14.61 -17.15 28.87
CA THR A 36 15.30 -16.76 30.10
C THR A 36 15.04 -15.31 30.53
N LEU A 37 14.35 -14.53 29.73
CA LEU A 37 13.85 -13.20 30.11
C LEU A 37 12.36 -13.29 30.47
N SER A 38 12.04 -14.11 31.48
CA SER A 38 10.73 -14.05 32.12
C SER A 38 10.62 -12.69 32.83
N PRO A 39 9.77 -11.75 32.35
CA PRO A 39 9.46 -10.58 33.15
C PRO A 39 8.82 -11.10 34.44
N SER A 40 9.36 -10.66 35.58
CA SER A 40 8.75 -10.87 36.88
C SER A 40 7.25 -10.57 36.79
N PRO A 41 6.35 -11.41 37.33
CA PRO A 41 4.91 -11.17 37.33
C PRO A 41 4.46 -9.96 38.17
N ALA A 42 5.41 -9.18 38.70
CA ALA A 42 5.14 -7.96 39.43
C ALA A 42 4.83 -6.83 38.47
N ALA A 43 3.57 -6.43 38.46
CA ALA A 43 3.01 -5.19 37.89
C ALA A 43 2.46 -5.22 36.47
N VAL A 44 1.62 -6.18 36.13
CA VAL A 44 0.48 -5.88 35.27
C VAL A 44 -0.57 -5.18 36.12
N THR A 45 -0.26 -3.99 36.60
CA THR A 45 -1.29 -3.10 37.15
C THR A 45 -2.21 -2.74 36.00
N ALA A 46 -3.47 -3.15 36.09
CA ALA A 46 -4.52 -2.74 35.15
C ALA A 46 -4.49 -1.21 35.03
N GLN A 47 -3.87 -0.70 33.96
CA GLN A 47 -3.80 0.73 33.72
C GLN A 47 -5.22 1.23 33.50
N ARG A 48 -5.71 2.06 34.42
CA ARG A 48 -7.01 2.70 34.31
C ARG A 48 -7.06 3.47 32.98
N PHE A 49 -8.18 3.37 32.29
CA PHE A 49 -8.41 4.11 31.05
C PHE A 49 -8.18 5.60 31.29
N SER A 50 -7.26 6.20 30.53
CA SER A 50 -6.94 7.63 30.62
C SER A 50 -6.93 8.24 29.23
N LEU A 51 -7.75 9.26 29.02
CA LEU A 51 -7.80 10.03 27.76
C LEU A 51 -6.45 10.71 27.47
N SER A 52 -5.75 11.21 28.51
CA SER A 52 -4.43 11.81 28.35
C SER A 52 -3.38 10.81 27.87
N ALA A 53 -3.43 9.56 28.33
CA ALA A 53 -2.56 8.49 27.85
C ALA A 53 -2.86 8.17 26.36
N ARG A 54 -4.13 8.20 25.95
CA ARG A 54 -4.52 8.00 24.54
C ARG A 54 -4.03 9.14 23.65
N ALA A 55 -4.16 10.39 24.08
CA ALA A 55 -3.62 11.55 23.35
C ALA A 55 -2.11 11.45 23.14
N LYS A 56 -1.36 11.02 24.18
CA LYS A 56 0.08 10.74 24.06
C LYS A 56 0.38 9.62 23.06
N SER A 57 -0.40 8.54 23.06
CA SER A 57 -0.21 7.44 22.09
C SER A 57 -0.39 7.92 20.64
N VAL A 58 -1.38 8.78 20.39
CA VAL A 58 -1.57 9.39 19.05
C VAL A 58 -0.39 10.28 18.69
N SER A 59 0.11 11.09 19.63
CA SER A 59 1.29 11.93 19.41
C SER A 59 2.53 11.10 19.03
N TYR A 60 2.76 9.97 19.69
CA TYR A 60 3.85 9.04 19.32
C TYR A 60 3.65 8.43 17.94
N ALA A 61 2.42 8.04 17.59
CA ALA A 61 2.12 7.51 16.26
C ALA A 61 2.40 8.55 15.16
N VAL A 62 1.97 9.81 15.36
CA VAL A 62 2.26 10.92 14.44
C VAL A 62 3.77 11.17 14.32
N SER A 63 4.50 11.10 15.43
CA SER A 63 5.96 11.23 15.41
C SER A 63 6.62 10.11 14.61
N GLY A 64 6.15 8.86 14.76
CA GLY A 64 6.63 7.71 13.96
C GLY A 64 6.38 7.90 12.47
N ILE A 65 5.17 8.32 12.07
CA ILE A 65 4.86 8.61 10.67
C ILE A 65 5.77 9.71 10.11
N ARG A 66 5.96 10.80 10.85
CA ARG A 66 6.88 11.88 10.44
C ARG A 66 8.31 11.36 10.26
N PHE A 67 8.76 10.49 11.15
CA PHE A 67 10.08 9.90 11.08
C PHE A 67 10.26 9.10 9.78
N VAL A 68 9.30 8.22 9.42
CA VAL A 68 9.32 7.46 8.16
C VAL A 68 9.38 8.39 6.96
N ILE A 69 8.53 9.40 6.89
CA ILE A 69 8.50 10.37 5.79
C ILE A 69 9.83 11.13 5.65
N SER A 70 10.46 11.49 6.76
CA SER A 70 11.66 12.31 6.75
C SER A 70 12.93 11.50 6.42
N ASN A 71 12.96 10.23 6.79
CA ASN A 71 14.19 9.43 6.70
C ASN A 71 14.14 8.43 5.54
N GLU A 72 12.95 7.92 5.18
CA GLU A 72 12.84 6.88 4.16
C GLU A 72 12.60 7.46 2.77
N HIS A 73 13.49 7.14 1.83
CA HIS A 73 13.38 7.57 0.45
C HIS A 73 12.17 6.94 -0.25
N ASN A 74 11.93 5.64 -0.01
CA ASN A 74 10.80 4.89 -0.57
C ASN A 74 9.46 5.48 -0.12
N ALA A 75 9.32 5.87 1.14
CA ALA A 75 8.12 6.51 1.66
C ALA A 75 7.77 7.79 0.88
N ARG A 76 8.77 8.60 0.51
CA ARG A 76 8.57 9.82 -0.31
C ARG A 76 8.09 9.50 -1.71
N ILE A 77 8.61 8.44 -2.32
CA ILE A 77 8.17 7.97 -3.65
C ILE A 77 6.69 7.53 -3.55
N HIS A 78 6.33 6.78 -2.52
CA HIS A 78 4.94 6.33 -2.31
C HIS A 78 3.98 7.50 -2.05
N ILE A 79 4.41 8.57 -1.35
CA ILE A 79 3.62 9.80 -1.21
C ILE A 79 3.38 10.46 -2.57
N ALA A 80 4.43 10.63 -3.35
CA ALA A 80 4.33 11.26 -4.66
C ALA A 80 3.41 10.47 -5.59
N ALA A 81 3.54 9.14 -5.62
CA ALA A 81 2.69 8.24 -6.40
C ALA A 81 1.22 8.31 -5.94
N ALA A 82 0.98 8.26 -4.63
CA ALA A 82 -0.36 8.39 -4.06
C ALA A 82 -0.98 9.75 -4.41
N GLY A 83 -0.21 10.84 -4.27
CA GLY A 83 -0.66 12.18 -4.66
C GLY A 83 -1.03 12.29 -6.13
N ALA A 84 -0.25 11.69 -7.02
CA ALA A 84 -0.53 11.64 -8.45
C ALA A 84 -1.83 10.88 -8.74
N VAL A 85 -2.01 9.68 -8.18
CA VAL A 85 -3.22 8.86 -8.35
C VAL A 85 -4.45 9.58 -7.80
N MET A 86 -4.36 10.19 -6.61
CA MET A 86 -5.45 10.96 -6.00
C MET A 86 -5.84 12.16 -6.85
N THR A 87 -4.86 12.86 -7.42
CA THR A 87 -5.11 14.00 -8.32
C THR A 87 -5.83 13.55 -9.60
N LEU A 88 -5.36 12.45 -10.22
CA LEU A 88 -6.02 11.88 -11.39
C LEU A 88 -7.46 11.43 -11.07
N ALA A 89 -7.66 10.78 -9.93
CA ALA A 89 -8.98 10.35 -9.49
C ALA A 89 -9.96 11.52 -9.30
N LEU A 90 -9.48 12.67 -8.80
CA LEU A 90 -10.26 13.90 -8.71
C LEU A 90 -10.58 14.48 -10.08
N LEU A 91 -9.60 14.56 -10.98
CA LEU A 91 -9.78 15.12 -12.35
C LEU A 91 -10.77 14.30 -13.16
N PHE A 92 -10.69 12.98 -13.08
CA PHE A 92 -11.60 12.07 -13.80
C PHE A 92 -12.91 11.81 -13.09
N LYS A 93 -13.14 12.38 -11.90
CA LYS A 93 -14.37 12.23 -11.11
C LYS A 93 -14.76 10.75 -10.95
N VAL A 94 -13.81 9.93 -10.51
CA VAL A 94 -14.02 8.49 -10.33
C VAL A 94 -15.16 8.19 -9.35
N SER A 95 -15.78 7.01 -9.46
CA SER A 95 -16.88 6.61 -8.59
C SER A 95 -16.44 6.46 -7.13
N VAL A 96 -17.41 6.52 -6.21
CA VAL A 96 -17.14 6.34 -4.77
C VAL A 96 -16.52 4.98 -4.47
N VAL A 97 -16.95 3.93 -5.18
CA VAL A 97 -16.39 2.57 -5.02
C VAL A 97 -14.92 2.53 -5.46
N ASP A 98 -14.61 3.16 -6.59
CA ASP A 98 -13.21 3.24 -7.09
C ASP A 98 -12.33 4.05 -6.14
N TRP A 99 -12.86 5.12 -5.53
CA TRP A 99 -12.18 5.85 -4.47
C TRP A 99 -11.81 4.97 -3.29
N LEU A 100 -12.75 4.14 -2.81
CA LEU A 100 -12.49 3.22 -1.69
C LEU A 100 -11.40 2.21 -2.03
N ILE A 101 -11.41 1.67 -3.25
CA ILE A 101 -10.42 0.72 -3.73
C ILE A 101 -9.02 1.38 -3.81
N LEU A 102 -8.92 2.58 -4.37
CA LEU A 102 -7.66 3.32 -4.47
C LEU A 102 -7.10 3.68 -3.10
N ILE A 103 -7.95 4.16 -2.17
CA ILE A 103 -7.53 4.47 -0.80
C ILE A 103 -7.02 3.21 -0.10
N LEU A 104 -7.71 2.08 -0.23
CA LEU A 104 -7.29 0.82 0.38
C LEU A 104 -5.93 0.37 -0.17
N ALA A 105 -5.70 0.49 -1.47
CA ALA A 105 -4.42 0.16 -2.08
C ALA A 105 -3.30 1.05 -1.53
N ILE A 106 -3.51 2.38 -1.45
CA ILE A 106 -2.55 3.33 -0.91
C ILE A 106 -2.23 3.02 0.56
N VAL A 107 -3.26 2.80 1.39
CA VAL A 107 -3.09 2.48 2.81
C VAL A 107 -2.32 1.18 3.01
N SER A 108 -2.55 0.16 2.16
CA SER A 108 -1.82 -1.11 2.23
C SER A 108 -0.32 -0.94 1.98
N VAL A 109 0.07 -0.12 1.00
CA VAL A 109 1.48 0.19 0.73
C VAL A 109 2.11 0.93 1.90
N TRP A 110 1.42 1.94 2.43
CA TRP A 110 1.89 2.71 3.57
C TRP A 110 2.05 1.88 4.84
N PHE A 111 1.12 0.95 5.08
CA PHE A 111 1.20 0.00 6.19
C PHE A 111 2.44 -0.89 6.05
N ALA A 112 2.66 -1.47 4.86
CA ALA A 112 3.83 -2.32 4.62
C ALA A 112 5.15 -1.56 4.79
N GLU A 113 5.26 -0.35 4.22
CA GLU A 113 6.44 0.51 4.34
C GLU A 113 6.75 0.89 5.78
N THR A 114 5.72 1.27 6.55
CA THR A 114 5.89 1.63 7.97
C THR A 114 6.38 0.45 8.80
N ILE A 115 5.83 -0.75 8.57
CA ILE A 115 6.26 -1.97 9.25
C ILE A 115 7.68 -2.36 8.82
N ASN A 116 8.02 -2.27 7.53
CA ASN A 116 9.37 -2.53 7.02
C ASN A 116 10.39 -1.63 7.72
N THR A 117 10.14 -0.31 7.75
CA THR A 117 11.02 0.65 8.41
C THR A 117 11.20 0.32 9.90
N ALA A 118 10.11 0.05 10.62
CA ALA A 118 10.20 -0.32 12.03
C ALA A 118 11.00 -1.62 12.25
N PHE A 119 10.85 -2.58 11.33
CA PHE A 119 11.58 -3.85 11.38
C PHE A 119 13.07 -3.67 11.10
N GLU A 120 13.44 -2.82 10.14
CA GLU A 120 14.84 -2.49 9.85
C GLU A 120 15.53 -1.87 11.05
N TYR A 121 14.91 -0.87 11.68
CA TYR A 121 15.43 -0.25 12.91
C TYR A 121 15.57 -1.25 14.05
N LEU A 122 14.59 -2.13 14.24
CA LEU A 122 14.69 -3.20 15.25
C LEU A 122 15.87 -4.13 14.98
N CYS A 123 16.05 -4.55 13.74
CA CYS A 123 17.16 -5.39 13.33
C CYS A 123 18.53 -4.74 13.61
N ASP A 124 18.67 -3.45 13.34
CA ASP A 124 19.91 -2.70 13.53
C ASP A 124 20.26 -2.54 15.02
N VAL A 125 19.25 -2.42 15.88
CA VAL A 125 19.44 -2.37 17.34
C VAL A 125 19.82 -3.74 17.91
N VAL A 126 19.16 -4.81 17.43
CA VAL A 126 19.36 -6.18 17.99
C VAL A 126 20.66 -6.80 17.51
N SER A 127 21.07 -6.51 16.29
CA SER A 127 22.30 -7.07 15.68
C SER A 127 23.02 -6.01 14.86
N PRO A 128 23.83 -5.17 15.51
CA PRO A 128 24.63 -4.16 14.83
C PRO A 128 25.75 -4.77 13.96
N GLU A 129 26.11 -6.02 14.20
CA GLU A 129 27.06 -6.76 13.38
C GLU A 129 26.38 -7.40 12.17
N LYS A 130 27.15 -7.63 11.11
CA LYS A 130 26.67 -8.29 9.90
C LYS A 130 26.27 -9.75 10.21
N ASN A 131 25.00 -10.04 10.05
CA ASN A 131 24.42 -11.38 10.26
C ASN A 131 23.53 -11.74 9.07
N GLU A 132 23.82 -12.86 8.41
CA GLU A 132 23.05 -13.32 7.25
C GLU A 132 21.56 -13.56 7.55
N ALA A 133 21.22 -14.05 8.74
CA ALA A 133 19.82 -14.24 9.13
C ALA A 133 19.07 -12.91 9.26
N VAL A 134 19.73 -11.88 9.80
CA VAL A 134 19.17 -10.52 9.92
C VAL A 134 19.00 -9.90 8.55
N LYS A 135 19.98 -10.08 7.64
CA LYS A 135 19.89 -9.64 6.25
C LYS A 135 18.67 -10.28 5.56
N HIS A 136 18.50 -11.60 5.65
CA HIS A 136 17.34 -12.27 5.08
C HIS A 136 16.00 -11.74 5.65
N ALA A 137 15.98 -11.45 6.96
CA ALA A 137 14.79 -10.90 7.60
C ALA A 137 14.44 -9.50 7.04
N LYS A 138 15.43 -8.62 6.83
CA LYS A 138 15.26 -7.31 6.18
C LYS A 138 14.81 -7.46 4.73
N ASP A 139 15.43 -8.38 3.97
CA ASP A 139 15.07 -8.64 2.56
C ASP A 139 13.61 -9.11 2.43
N ILE A 140 13.14 -9.96 3.36
CA ILE A 140 11.74 -10.41 3.41
C ILE A 140 10.78 -9.25 3.70
N ALA A 141 11.13 -8.38 4.65
CA ALA A 141 10.30 -7.23 4.98
C ALA A 141 10.21 -6.24 3.81
N ALA A 142 11.33 -5.95 3.13
CA ALA A 142 11.35 -5.16 1.91
C ALA A 142 10.55 -5.83 0.77
N GLY A 143 10.60 -7.17 0.68
CA GLY A 143 9.79 -7.95 -0.26
C GLY A 143 8.29 -7.76 -0.07
N ALA A 144 7.82 -7.62 1.18
CA ALA A 144 6.41 -7.35 1.48
C ALA A 144 5.97 -5.97 0.96
N VAL A 145 6.84 -4.96 1.06
CA VAL A 145 6.59 -3.63 0.47
C VAL A 145 6.47 -3.73 -1.05
N LEU A 146 7.40 -4.45 -1.68
CA LEU A 146 7.39 -4.63 -3.13
C LEU A 146 6.10 -5.31 -3.61
N ILE A 147 5.63 -6.35 -2.94
CA ILE A 147 4.39 -7.06 -3.28
C ILE A 147 3.18 -6.12 -3.16
N THR A 148 3.09 -5.35 -2.09
CA THR A 148 1.96 -4.42 -1.90
C THR A 148 2.00 -3.26 -2.90
N ALA A 149 3.18 -2.73 -3.20
CA ALA A 149 3.35 -1.67 -4.20
C ALA A 149 2.98 -2.15 -5.61
N MET A 150 3.41 -3.34 -6.01
CA MET A 150 3.01 -3.96 -7.29
C MET A 150 1.49 -4.18 -7.35
N GLY A 151 0.89 -4.68 -6.27
CA GLY A 151 -0.56 -4.84 -6.17
C GLY A 151 -1.30 -3.52 -6.33
N ALA A 152 -0.81 -2.46 -5.67
CA ALA A 152 -1.40 -1.13 -5.78
C ALA A 152 -1.30 -0.55 -7.20
N VAL A 153 -0.18 -0.76 -7.90
CA VAL A 153 -0.03 -0.35 -9.31
C VAL A 153 -1.03 -1.07 -10.20
N ILE A 154 -1.20 -2.38 -10.03
CA ILE A 154 -2.16 -3.18 -10.80
C ILE A 154 -3.60 -2.69 -10.53
N ILE A 155 -3.96 -2.50 -9.27
CA ILE A 155 -5.28 -1.99 -8.87
C ILE A 155 -5.51 -0.61 -9.48
N GLY A 156 -4.54 0.30 -9.34
CA GLY A 156 -4.62 1.65 -9.90
C GLY A 156 -4.80 1.63 -11.42
N ALA A 157 -4.05 0.77 -12.12
CA ALA A 157 -4.18 0.62 -13.57
C ALA A 157 -5.58 0.11 -13.97
N ILE A 158 -6.09 -0.92 -13.29
CA ILE A 158 -7.42 -1.49 -13.59
C ILE A 158 -8.53 -0.45 -13.34
N VAL A 159 -8.45 0.26 -12.21
CA VAL A 159 -9.45 1.26 -11.83
C VAL A 159 -9.41 2.47 -12.77
N MET A 160 -8.21 3.00 -13.07
CA MET A 160 -8.07 4.23 -13.84
C MET A 160 -8.24 4.04 -15.36
N PHE A 161 -7.98 2.83 -15.88
CA PHE A 161 -8.01 2.55 -17.31
C PHE A 161 -9.30 3.00 -18.01
N PRO A 162 -10.52 2.66 -17.52
CA PRO A 162 -11.76 3.08 -18.18
C PRO A 162 -11.95 4.63 -18.17
N TYR A 163 -11.52 5.31 -17.13
CA TYR A 163 -11.62 6.75 -17.03
C TYR A 163 -10.70 7.48 -18.00
N VAL A 164 -9.45 7.01 -18.12
CA VAL A 164 -8.48 7.59 -19.06
C VAL A 164 -8.93 7.39 -20.50
N THR A 165 -9.37 6.17 -20.87
CA THR A 165 -9.80 5.88 -22.25
C THR A 165 -11.05 6.64 -22.64
N ASN A 166 -12.01 6.81 -21.73
CA ASN A 166 -13.21 7.61 -22.00
C ASN A 166 -12.89 9.10 -22.05
N GLY A 167 -12.00 9.60 -21.19
CA GLY A 167 -11.53 11.00 -21.24
C GLY A 167 -10.84 11.34 -22.56
N ILE A 168 -10.01 10.43 -23.09
CA ILE A 168 -9.37 10.61 -24.41
C ILE A 168 -10.40 10.64 -25.53
N LYS A 169 -11.41 9.77 -25.51
CA LYS A 169 -12.48 9.75 -26.51
C LYS A 169 -13.31 11.04 -26.50
N GLN A 170 -13.62 11.60 -25.33
CA GLN A 170 -14.31 12.87 -25.20
C GLN A 170 -13.45 14.06 -25.65
N GLY A 171 -12.13 14.00 -25.47
CA GLY A 171 -11.20 15.01 -25.95
C GLY A 171 -10.94 14.96 -27.46
N GLN A 172 -11.10 13.77 -28.08
CA GLN A 172 -11.01 13.60 -29.55
C GLN A 172 -12.35 13.85 -30.28
N GLY A 173 -13.47 13.70 -29.58
CA GLY A 173 -14.75 14.19 -30.02
C GLY A 173 -14.78 15.71 -29.86
N GLY A 174 -14.00 16.40 -30.66
CA GLY A 174 -14.12 17.86 -30.78
C GLY A 174 -15.60 18.19 -30.98
N ILE A 175 -16.06 19.23 -30.28
CA ILE A 175 -17.42 19.79 -30.35
C ILE A 175 -17.84 19.66 -31.81
N ASP A 176 -18.78 18.76 -32.10
CA ASP A 176 -19.33 18.66 -33.45
C ASP A 176 -20.18 19.86 -33.63
N TYR A 177 -19.51 20.94 -34.07
CA TYR A 177 -20.17 22.22 -34.37
C TYR A 177 -21.30 22.05 -35.37
N ALA A 178 -21.26 21.03 -36.24
CA ALA A 178 -22.33 20.69 -37.16
C ALA A 178 -23.59 20.24 -36.41
N GLN A 179 -23.48 19.46 -35.35
CA GLN A 179 -24.60 19.00 -34.53
C GLN A 179 -25.17 20.16 -33.68
N LEU A 180 -24.31 20.99 -33.12
CA LEU A 180 -24.70 22.16 -32.35
C LEU A 180 -25.41 23.22 -33.19
N VAL A 181 -25.02 23.38 -34.46
CA VAL A 181 -25.70 24.26 -35.43
C VAL A 181 -27.02 23.66 -35.90
N ALA A 182 -27.11 22.36 -36.11
CA ALA A 182 -28.34 21.66 -36.49
C ALA A 182 -29.42 21.74 -35.38
N ASP A 183 -29.04 21.54 -34.12
CA ASP A 183 -29.95 21.67 -32.98
C ASP A 183 -30.45 23.07 -32.74
N ASN A 184 -29.62 24.10 -33.00
CA ASN A 184 -30.05 25.49 -32.91
C ASN A 184 -30.93 25.94 -34.11
N LEU A 185 -30.78 25.33 -35.28
CA LEU A 185 -31.65 25.57 -36.42
C LEU A 185 -33.03 24.92 -36.30
N CYS A 186 -33.18 23.86 -35.54
CA CYS A 186 -34.47 23.24 -35.22
C CYS A 186 -35.30 24.03 -34.19
N LEU A 187 -34.67 24.92 -33.40
CA LEU A 187 -35.38 25.76 -32.42
C LEU A 187 -35.97 27.06 -32.99
N VAL A 188 -35.71 27.38 -34.26
CA VAL A 188 -36.19 28.61 -34.95
C VAL A 188 -37.33 28.32 -35.94
N ARG A 189 -37.92 27.14 -35.88
CA ARG A 189 -39.15 26.79 -36.60
C ARG A 189 -40.29 26.52 -35.59
#